data_45bb743871d3e6c0819544cbf23ae9cd
#
_entry.id   45bb743871d3e6c0819544cbf23ae9cd
#
_cell.length_a   1.000
_cell.length_b   1.000
_cell.length_c   1.000
_cell.angle_alpha   90.00
_cell.angle_beta   90.00
_cell.angle_gamma   90.00
#
_symmetry.space_group_name_H-M   'P 1'
#
loop_
_entity.id
_entity.type
_entity.pdbx_description
1 polymer ?
#
loop_
_entity_poly.entity_id
_entity_poly.type
_entity_poly.pdbx_seq_one_letter_code
_entity_poly.pdbx_strand_id
1 'polypeptide(L)'
;MAKQYETVIGLEVHVELATKTKIFCGCSTAFGAEPNTHTCPVCTGMPGSLPVLNRQVVEYAMGVGLATDCEITRLCKFDRKNYFYPDNPQNYQISQLYLPICRNGHVEIETAAGKKNVGIHEIHMEEDAGKLIHDEWEDISLVDYNRSGVPLIEIVSEPDMRSADEVIAYLEKLRLIIQYLGASDCKLQEGSMRADVNLSVREVGAEAFGTRTEMKNLNSFKAIARAIEGETARQIELLSEGKSVIQETRRWDDNKEYSYAMRSKEDAKDY
;
A
#
# COMPACT_ATOMS: atom_id res chain seq x y z
N MET A 1 -1.65 -39.26 -2.81
CA MET A 1 -2.73 -38.27 -2.93
C MET A 1 -2.12 -36.99 -3.47
N ALA A 2 -2.78 -36.30 -4.41
CA ALA A 2 -2.30 -35.00 -4.86
C ALA A 2 -2.33 -34.02 -3.66
N LYS A 3 -1.27 -33.24 -3.49
CA LYS A 3 -1.20 -32.22 -2.44
C LYS A 3 -2.27 -31.15 -2.73
N GLN A 4 -3.01 -30.76 -1.72
CA GLN A 4 -3.95 -29.65 -1.79
C GLN A 4 -3.28 -28.40 -1.20
N TYR A 5 -3.42 -27.28 -1.90
CA TYR A 5 -2.82 -26.01 -1.51
C TYR A 5 -3.90 -24.99 -1.16
N GLU A 6 -3.59 -24.09 -0.25
CA GLU A 6 -4.35 -22.88 0.06
C GLU A 6 -3.51 -21.63 -0.12
N THR A 7 -4.17 -20.57 -0.58
CA THR A 7 -3.56 -19.24 -0.72
C THR A 7 -3.70 -18.50 0.59
N VAL A 8 -2.66 -17.74 0.95
CA VAL A 8 -2.63 -16.86 2.12
C VAL A 8 -2.30 -15.45 1.64
N ILE A 9 -3.18 -14.49 1.92
CA ILE A 9 -3.10 -13.14 1.37
C ILE A 9 -3.21 -12.10 2.47
N GLY A 10 -2.28 -11.15 2.46
CA GLY A 10 -2.34 -9.89 3.19
C GLY A 10 -2.23 -8.71 2.22
N LEU A 11 -2.71 -7.55 2.62
CA LEU A 11 -2.70 -6.33 1.82
C LEU A 11 -1.99 -5.20 2.55
N GLU A 12 -1.30 -4.37 1.77
CA GLU A 12 -0.87 -3.03 2.14
C GLU A 12 -1.69 -2.04 1.31
N VAL A 13 -2.56 -1.28 1.95
CA VAL A 13 -3.47 -0.34 1.27
C VAL A 13 -3.07 1.08 1.59
N HIS A 14 -2.61 1.80 0.57
CA HIS A 14 -2.24 3.22 0.68
C HIS A 14 -3.43 4.08 0.27
N VAL A 15 -3.73 5.08 1.07
CA VAL A 15 -4.85 6.01 0.82
C VAL A 15 -4.38 7.44 0.98
N GLU A 16 -4.47 8.23 -0.09
CA GLU A 16 -4.26 9.68 -0.03
C GLU A 16 -5.42 10.34 0.72
N LEU A 17 -5.11 11.15 1.72
CA LEU A 17 -6.10 11.82 2.55
C LEU A 17 -6.56 13.13 1.92
N ALA A 18 -7.86 13.39 1.99
CA ALA A 18 -8.53 14.57 1.42
C ALA A 18 -8.30 15.85 2.26
N THR A 19 -7.05 16.13 2.62
CA THR A 19 -6.65 17.37 3.27
C THR A 19 -6.44 18.48 2.24
N LYS A 20 -6.59 19.74 2.64
CA LYS A 20 -6.32 20.90 1.76
C LYS A 20 -4.84 21.14 1.56
N THR A 21 -4.02 20.75 2.52
CA THR A 21 -2.58 20.95 2.53
C THR A 21 -1.84 19.64 2.80
N LYS A 22 -0.59 19.59 2.40
CA LYS A 22 0.31 18.44 2.59
C LYS A 22 0.51 18.12 4.08
N ILE A 23 1.08 16.94 4.34
CA ILE A 23 1.23 16.43 5.71
C ILE A 23 2.14 17.31 6.58
N PHE A 24 3.19 17.89 6.01
CA PHE A 24 4.21 18.64 6.77
C PHE A 24 4.42 20.08 6.30
N CYS A 25 3.62 20.59 5.37
CA CYS A 25 3.71 21.97 4.88
C CYS A 25 2.35 22.51 4.40
N GLY A 26 2.31 23.78 4.05
CA GLY A 26 1.09 24.45 3.58
C GLY A 26 0.81 24.34 2.07
N CYS A 27 1.58 23.57 1.30
CA CYS A 27 1.33 23.41 -0.12
C CYS A 27 0.01 22.66 -0.37
N SER A 28 -0.65 23.01 -1.48
CA SER A 28 -1.90 22.39 -1.88
C SER A 28 -1.73 20.91 -2.23
N THR A 29 -2.76 20.12 -1.93
CA THR A 29 -2.89 18.72 -2.35
C THR A 29 -3.76 18.54 -3.59
N ALA A 30 -4.21 19.63 -4.21
CA ALA A 30 -5.10 19.56 -5.38
C ALA A 30 -4.44 18.81 -6.53
N PHE A 31 -5.17 17.84 -7.10
CA PHE A 31 -4.74 17.03 -8.23
C PHE A 31 -4.82 17.82 -9.54
N GLY A 32 -3.91 17.53 -10.48
CA GLY A 32 -3.97 18.03 -11.85
C GLY A 32 -3.44 19.45 -12.07
N ALA A 33 -2.72 20.04 -11.12
CA ALA A 33 -2.01 21.29 -11.31
C ALA A 33 -0.78 21.12 -12.23
N GLU A 34 -0.31 22.25 -12.81
CA GLU A 34 0.95 22.25 -13.56
C GLU A 34 2.11 21.68 -12.73
N PRO A 35 3.00 20.88 -13.32
CA PRO A 35 4.10 20.24 -12.60
C PRO A 35 4.94 21.20 -11.77
N ASN A 36 5.29 20.79 -10.56
CA ASN A 36 6.16 21.53 -9.63
C ASN A 36 5.63 22.91 -9.19
N THR A 37 4.31 23.16 -9.26
CA THR A 37 3.69 24.41 -8.79
C THR A 37 3.21 24.34 -7.35
N HIS A 38 2.93 23.13 -6.82
CA HIS A 38 2.55 22.88 -5.43
C HIS A 38 3.75 22.40 -4.60
N THR A 39 4.81 23.18 -4.57
CA THR A 39 6.06 22.83 -3.89
C THR A 39 6.57 23.96 -3.01
N CYS A 40 7.34 23.62 -1.98
CA CYS A 40 8.02 24.56 -1.09
C CYS A 40 9.31 23.91 -0.56
N PRO A 41 10.19 24.68 0.14
CA PRO A 41 11.40 24.12 0.69
C PRO A 41 11.21 22.88 1.60
N VAL A 42 10.07 22.74 2.27
CA VAL A 42 9.79 21.58 3.13
C VAL A 42 9.52 20.33 2.30
N CYS A 43 8.55 20.33 1.41
CA CYS A 43 8.19 19.14 0.63
C CYS A 43 9.20 18.79 -0.48
N THR A 44 10.16 19.69 -0.77
CA THR A 44 11.30 19.41 -1.65
C THR A 44 12.58 19.08 -0.89
N GLY A 45 12.53 18.97 0.44
CA GLY A 45 13.64 18.54 1.26
C GLY A 45 14.85 19.49 1.31
N MET A 46 14.62 20.79 1.17
CA MET A 46 15.70 21.78 1.19
C MET A 46 16.38 21.82 2.55
N PRO A 47 17.73 21.99 2.59
CA PRO A 47 18.48 22.06 3.86
C PRO A 47 17.94 23.14 4.80
N GLY A 48 17.76 22.76 6.06
CA GLY A 48 17.27 23.66 7.11
C GLY A 48 15.75 23.77 7.23
N SER A 49 14.98 23.18 6.32
CA SER A 49 13.52 23.08 6.45
C SER A 49 13.12 22.01 7.47
N LEU A 50 12.05 22.27 8.22
CA LEU A 50 11.54 21.36 9.23
C LEU A 50 10.05 21.05 8.99
N PRO A 51 9.61 19.80 9.19
CA PRO A 51 8.21 19.42 9.05
C PRO A 51 7.35 19.96 10.20
N VAL A 52 6.10 20.33 9.88
CA VAL A 52 5.05 20.64 10.88
C VAL A 52 3.82 19.82 10.55
N LEU A 53 3.45 18.92 11.44
CA LEU A 53 2.36 17.96 11.22
C LEU A 53 1.00 18.63 11.02
N ASN A 54 0.31 18.27 9.96
CA ASN A 54 -1.07 18.68 9.69
C ASN A 54 -2.02 17.92 10.63
N ARG A 55 -2.75 18.66 11.47
CA ARG A 55 -3.71 18.10 12.44
C ARG A 55 -4.81 17.26 11.76
N GLN A 56 -5.31 17.69 10.59
CA GLN A 56 -6.38 16.98 9.89
C GLN A 56 -5.96 15.56 9.45
N VAL A 57 -4.69 15.35 9.17
CA VAL A 57 -4.14 14.01 8.87
C VAL A 57 -4.31 13.07 10.06
N VAL A 58 -3.99 13.54 11.25
CA VAL A 58 -4.16 12.77 12.50
C VAL A 58 -5.63 12.46 12.75
N GLU A 59 -6.51 13.45 12.57
CA GLU A 59 -7.95 13.27 12.75
C GLU A 59 -8.54 12.26 11.78
N TYR A 60 -8.15 12.29 10.51
CA TYR A 60 -8.58 11.30 9.52
C TYR A 60 -8.03 9.90 9.82
N ALA A 61 -6.75 9.78 10.16
CA ALA A 61 -6.15 8.50 10.52
C ALA A 61 -6.84 7.86 11.73
N MET A 62 -7.10 8.64 12.78
CA MET A 62 -7.87 8.17 13.95
C MET A 62 -9.31 7.81 13.58
N GLY A 63 -9.95 8.59 12.71
CA GLY A 63 -11.31 8.31 12.25
C GLY A 63 -11.42 6.97 11.53
N VAL A 64 -10.46 6.68 10.63
CA VAL A 64 -10.37 5.37 9.95
C VAL A 64 -10.09 4.26 10.97
N GLY A 65 -9.17 4.48 11.91
CA GLY A 65 -8.88 3.51 12.96
C GLY A 65 -10.10 3.18 13.82
N LEU A 66 -10.84 4.18 14.27
CA LEU A 66 -12.05 3.97 15.05
C LEU A 66 -13.14 3.24 14.26
N ALA A 67 -13.31 3.55 12.97
CA ALA A 67 -14.30 2.91 12.11
C ALA A 67 -13.95 1.46 11.74
N THR A 68 -12.71 1.04 12.00
CA THR A 68 -12.21 -0.32 11.79
C THR A 68 -11.82 -1.00 13.11
N ASP A 69 -12.38 -0.55 14.22
CA ASP A 69 -12.18 -1.10 15.58
C ASP A 69 -10.72 -1.21 16.01
N CYS A 70 -9.85 -0.32 15.50
CA CYS A 70 -8.46 -0.27 15.93
C CYS A 70 -8.30 0.37 17.32
N GLU A 71 -7.28 -0.07 18.01
CA GLU A 71 -6.72 0.64 19.17
C GLU A 71 -5.96 1.88 18.70
N ILE A 72 -6.29 3.06 19.28
CA ILE A 72 -5.58 4.29 18.98
C ILE A 72 -4.37 4.41 19.89
N THR A 73 -3.18 4.53 19.32
CA THR A 73 -1.92 4.69 20.04
C THR A 73 -1.83 6.09 20.66
N ARG A 74 -1.80 6.17 22.00
CA ARG A 74 -1.74 7.45 22.75
C ARG A 74 -0.41 8.17 22.61
N LEU A 75 0.68 7.42 22.45
CA LEU A 75 2.01 7.91 22.18
C LEU A 75 2.49 7.29 20.86
N CYS A 76 2.46 8.06 19.80
CA CYS A 76 3.02 7.68 18.51
C CYS A 76 4.11 8.65 18.09
N LYS A 77 4.98 8.21 17.21
CA LYS A 77 6.08 9.02 16.67
C LYS A 77 6.27 8.71 15.19
N PHE A 78 6.95 9.61 14.50
CA PHE A 78 7.45 9.38 13.16
C PHE A 78 8.86 8.80 13.20
N ASP A 79 9.15 8.00 12.20
CA ASP A 79 10.44 7.42 11.89
C ASP A 79 10.86 7.85 10.48
N ARG A 80 12.12 7.65 10.10
CA ARG A 80 12.61 7.92 8.75
C ARG A 80 12.90 6.61 8.05
N LYS A 81 12.27 6.40 6.90
CA LYS A 81 12.58 5.32 5.96
C LYS A 81 13.53 5.86 4.91
N ASN A 82 14.78 5.45 4.96
CA ASN A 82 15.83 5.99 4.11
C ASN A 82 15.92 5.23 2.80
N TYR A 83 15.78 5.93 1.68
CA TYR A 83 16.03 5.40 0.35
C TYR A 83 16.33 6.54 -0.63
N PHE A 84 17.14 6.24 -1.65
CA PHE A 84 17.55 7.20 -2.67
C PHE A 84 16.84 6.91 -3.97
N TYR A 85 15.94 7.79 -4.35
CA TYR A 85 15.26 7.74 -5.65
C TYR A 85 14.88 9.15 -6.09
N PRO A 86 14.81 9.45 -7.41
CA PRO A 86 14.55 10.81 -7.90
C PRO A 86 13.25 11.43 -7.41
N ASP A 87 12.22 10.62 -7.16
CA ASP A 87 10.91 11.07 -6.63
C ASP A 87 10.90 11.33 -5.13
N ASN A 88 11.97 10.98 -4.43
CA ASN A 88 12.13 11.19 -2.99
C ASN A 88 13.17 12.29 -2.72
N PRO A 89 12.77 13.58 -2.74
CA PRO A 89 13.72 14.70 -2.79
C PRO A 89 14.57 14.85 -1.54
N GLN A 90 14.11 14.38 -0.40
CA GLN A 90 14.84 14.43 0.87
C GLN A 90 15.65 13.17 1.17
N ASN A 91 15.61 12.16 0.28
CA ASN A 91 16.28 10.87 0.43
C ASN A 91 15.81 10.02 1.63
N TYR A 92 14.72 10.40 2.26
CA TYR A 92 14.00 9.62 3.24
C TYR A 92 12.51 9.95 3.15
N GLN A 93 11.68 9.02 3.56
CA GLN A 93 10.23 9.20 3.75
C GLN A 93 9.96 9.28 5.25
N ILE A 94 9.18 10.27 5.68
CA ILE A 94 8.69 10.31 7.06
C ILE A 94 7.48 9.38 7.13
N SER A 95 7.56 8.37 7.99
CA SER A 95 6.58 7.32 8.16
C SER A 95 6.52 6.89 9.64
N GLN A 96 5.84 5.79 9.97
CA GLN A 96 5.77 5.25 11.31
C GLN A 96 6.03 3.74 11.28
N LEU A 97 7.15 3.27 11.83
CA LEU A 97 7.46 1.85 11.94
C LEU A 97 7.15 1.29 13.33
N TYR A 98 7.69 1.96 14.36
CA TYR A 98 7.69 1.38 15.71
C TYR A 98 6.44 1.71 16.52
N LEU A 99 5.86 2.89 16.31
CA LEU A 99 4.69 3.38 17.04
C LEU A 99 3.65 3.96 16.08
N PRO A 100 2.99 3.12 15.26
CA PRO A 100 1.93 3.56 14.35
C PRO A 100 0.73 4.10 15.13
N ILE A 101 -0.05 4.95 14.49
CA ILE A 101 -1.20 5.61 15.14
C ILE A 101 -2.32 4.65 15.52
N CYS A 102 -2.54 3.57 14.75
CA CYS A 102 -3.60 2.59 15.04
C CYS A 102 -3.05 1.17 14.94
N ARG A 103 -3.63 0.26 15.74
CA ARG A 103 -3.27 -1.17 15.77
C ARG A 103 -4.47 -2.05 16.02
N ASN A 104 -4.34 -3.33 15.69
CA ASN A 104 -5.22 -4.43 16.12
C ASN A 104 -6.71 -4.19 15.79
N GLY A 105 -6.99 -3.71 14.58
CA GLY A 105 -8.36 -3.55 14.12
C GLY A 105 -8.87 -4.73 13.30
N HIS A 106 -10.05 -4.56 12.71
CA HIS A 106 -10.59 -5.52 11.75
C HIS A 106 -11.65 -4.90 10.85
N VAL A 107 -11.93 -5.59 9.75
CA VAL A 107 -13.04 -5.31 8.84
C VAL A 107 -13.85 -6.58 8.64
N GLU A 108 -15.13 -6.57 8.97
CA GLU A 108 -16.04 -7.68 8.62
C GLU A 108 -16.35 -7.62 7.12
N ILE A 109 -16.03 -8.69 6.42
CA ILE A 109 -16.37 -8.90 5.02
C ILE A 109 -17.45 -9.98 4.87
N GLU A 110 -18.18 -9.94 3.75
CA GLU A 110 -19.17 -10.93 3.39
C GLU A 110 -18.96 -11.36 1.94
N THR A 111 -18.84 -12.66 1.73
CA THR A 111 -18.71 -13.29 0.42
C THR A 111 -19.72 -14.43 0.28
N ALA A 112 -19.77 -15.08 -0.88
CA ALA A 112 -20.58 -16.28 -1.05
C ALA A 112 -20.21 -17.42 -0.07
N ALA A 113 -18.98 -17.41 0.47
CA ALA A 113 -18.52 -18.37 1.48
C ALA A 113 -18.96 -18.01 2.91
N GLY A 114 -19.58 -16.84 3.12
CA GLY A 114 -20.05 -16.36 4.41
C GLY A 114 -19.34 -15.11 4.91
N LYS A 115 -19.56 -14.80 6.19
CA LYS A 115 -18.94 -13.65 6.86
C LYS A 115 -17.62 -14.02 7.50
N LYS A 116 -16.69 -13.07 7.49
CA LYS A 116 -15.37 -13.22 8.05
C LYS A 116 -14.80 -11.87 8.52
N ASN A 117 -14.11 -11.86 9.63
CA ASN A 117 -13.29 -10.72 10.03
C ASN A 117 -11.90 -10.83 9.43
N VAL A 118 -11.47 -9.78 8.74
CA VAL A 118 -10.08 -9.61 8.28
C VAL A 118 -9.41 -8.65 9.24
N GLY A 119 -8.35 -9.10 9.90
CA GLY A 119 -7.59 -8.29 10.85
C GLY A 119 -6.87 -7.14 10.16
N ILE A 120 -6.76 -6.02 10.86
CA ILE A 120 -5.84 -4.92 10.54
C ILE A 120 -4.72 -4.97 11.55
N HIS A 121 -3.50 -5.22 11.07
CA HIS A 121 -2.31 -5.22 11.90
C HIS A 121 -2.02 -3.83 12.43
N GLU A 122 -1.97 -2.85 11.53
CA GLU A 122 -1.74 -1.45 11.85
C GLU A 122 -2.25 -0.49 10.78
N ILE A 123 -2.41 0.78 11.19
CA ILE A 123 -2.55 1.92 10.30
C ILE A 123 -1.49 2.92 10.72
N HIS A 124 -0.69 3.40 9.77
CA HIS A 124 0.29 4.43 10.03
C HIS A 124 0.17 5.61 9.05
N MET A 125 0.66 6.76 9.49
CA MET A 125 0.70 7.97 8.70
C MET A 125 2.04 8.08 8.00
N GLU A 126 2.03 8.51 6.74
CA GLU A 126 3.24 8.75 5.96
C GLU A 126 3.01 9.83 4.89
N GLU A 127 4.05 10.16 4.15
CA GLU A 127 4.00 11.08 3.02
C GLU A 127 4.16 10.35 1.69
N ASP A 128 3.46 10.82 0.64
CA ASP A 128 3.67 10.30 -0.71
C ASP A 128 4.96 10.85 -1.33
N ALA A 129 5.52 10.10 -2.25
CA ALA A 129 6.65 10.51 -3.06
C ALA A 129 6.21 11.37 -4.26
N GLY A 130 7.14 12.01 -4.94
CA GLY A 130 6.90 12.68 -6.21
C GLY A 130 6.49 11.70 -7.31
N LYS A 131 6.26 12.23 -8.50
CA LYS A 131 5.91 11.43 -9.68
C LYS A 131 7.06 11.45 -10.67
N LEU A 132 7.47 10.25 -11.14
CA LEU A 132 8.39 10.10 -12.26
C LEU A 132 7.62 9.87 -13.55
N ILE A 133 8.03 10.58 -14.59
CA ILE A 133 7.53 10.42 -15.95
C ILE A 133 8.73 10.07 -16.82
N HIS A 134 8.78 8.81 -17.27
CA HIS A 134 9.80 8.37 -18.21
C HIS A 134 9.38 8.73 -19.62
N ASP A 135 10.28 9.41 -20.36
CA ASP A 135 10.06 9.67 -21.77
C ASP A 135 10.27 8.39 -22.58
N GLU A 136 9.40 8.13 -23.56
CA GLU A 136 9.51 6.93 -24.40
C GLU A 136 10.52 7.09 -25.56
N TRP A 137 10.89 8.33 -25.87
CA TRP A 137 11.72 8.68 -27.03
C TRP A 137 13.13 9.13 -26.65
N GLU A 138 13.29 9.72 -25.48
CA GLU A 138 14.55 10.22 -24.97
C GLU A 138 14.92 9.48 -23.66
N ASP A 139 16.18 9.21 -23.44
CA ASP A 139 16.67 8.60 -22.19
C ASP A 139 16.70 9.63 -21.05
N ILE A 140 15.53 10.18 -20.77
CA ILE A 140 15.31 11.16 -19.69
C ILE A 140 14.10 10.77 -18.82
N SER A 141 14.12 11.25 -17.60
CA SER A 141 13.00 11.16 -16.67
C SER A 141 12.66 12.56 -16.13
N LEU A 142 11.41 12.93 -16.23
CA LEU A 142 10.90 14.16 -15.63
C LEU A 142 10.38 13.86 -14.23
N VAL A 143 10.59 14.79 -13.30
CA VAL A 143 10.17 14.66 -11.92
C VAL A 143 9.18 15.76 -11.58
N ASP A 144 7.99 15.35 -11.11
CA ASP A 144 6.97 16.25 -10.59
C ASP A 144 6.80 16.04 -9.09
N TYR A 145 7.14 17.08 -8.30
CA TYR A 145 7.04 17.06 -6.85
C TYR A 145 5.70 17.55 -6.29
N ASN A 146 4.70 17.82 -7.13
CA ASN A 146 3.37 18.22 -6.64
C ASN A 146 2.78 17.19 -5.68
N ARG A 147 3.00 15.89 -5.93
CA ARG A 147 2.54 14.83 -5.04
C ARG A 147 3.45 14.62 -3.81
N SER A 148 4.73 15.01 -3.86
CA SER A 148 5.66 14.85 -2.75
C SER A 148 5.13 15.52 -1.49
N GLY A 149 4.95 14.75 -0.42
CA GLY A 149 4.38 15.22 0.85
C GLY A 149 2.85 15.23 0.90
N VAL A 150 2.14 14.71 -0.09
CA VAL A 150 0.69 14.47 0.01
C VAL A 150 0.46 13.44 1.13
N PRO A 151 -0.49 13.71 2.06
CA PRO A 151 -0.69 12.82 3.19
C PRO A 151 -1.22 11.46 2.77
N LEU A 152 -0.59 10.40 3.26
CA LEU A 152 -1.02 9.02 3.13
C LEU A 152 -1.32 8.42 4.51
N ILE A 153 -2.25 7.48 4.52
CA ILE A 153 -2.26 6.40 5.50
C ILE A 153 -1.99 5.08 4.78
N GLU A 154 -1.20 4.23 5.39
CA GLU A 154 -1.04 2.85 4.99
C GLU A 154 -1.78 1.95 5.97
N ILE A 155 -2.64 1.08 5.45
CA ILE A 155 -3.45 0.13 6.19
C ILE A 155 -2.91 -1.25 5.89
N VAL A 156 -2.29 -1.88 6.86
CA VAL A 156 -1.68 -3.21 6.74
C VAL A 156 -2.64 -4.25 7.31
N SER A 157 -3.12 -5.16 6.50
CA SER A 157 -3.97 -6.25 6.96
C SER A 157 -3.16 -7.41 7.56
N GLU A 158 -3.80 -8.19 8.42
CA GLU A 158 -3.32 -9.53 8.74
C GLU A 158 -3.47 -10.46 7.51
N PRO A 159 -2.68 -11.55 7.40
CA PRO A 159 -2.73 -12.47 6.27
C PRO A 159 -3.93 -13.45 6.39
N ASP A 160 -5.10 -12.89 6.58
CA ASP A 160 -6.33 -13.65 6.88
C ASP A 160 -7.10 -14.04 5.62
N MET A 161 -6.89 -13.37 4.50
CA MET A 161 -7.65 -13.61 3.26
C MET A 161 -7.13 -14.85 2.53
N ARG A 162 -8.04 -15.57 1.87
CA ARG A 162 -7.77 -16.86 1.21
C ARG A 162 -8.17 -16.91 -0.25
N SER A 163 -8.81 -15.87 -0.76
CA SER A 163 -9.29 -15.80 -2.15
C SER A 163 -9.33 -14.39 -2.69
N ALA A 164 -9.39 -14.25 -4.01
CA ALA A 164 -9.61 -12.98 -4.67
C ALA A 164 -10.94 -12.33 -4.25
N ASP A 165 -12.00 -13.11 -4.08
CA ASP A 165 -13.32 -12.61 -3.65
C ASP A 165 -13.23 -11.96 -2.25
N GLU A 166 -12.50 -12.57 -1.30
CA GLU A 166 -12.29 -12.00 0.02
C GLU A 166 -11.50 -10.68 -0.05
N VAL A 167 -10.48 -10.61 -0.91
CA VAL A 167 -9.69 -9.40 -1.13
C VAL A 167 -10.55 -8.26 -1.69
N ILE A 168 -11.36 -8.56 -2.71
CA ILE A 168 -12.25 -7.55 -3.30
C ILE A 168 -13.30 -7.07 -2.27
N ALA A 169 -13.92 -7.99 -1.55
CA ALA A 169 -14.88 -7.64 -0.48
C ALA A 169 -14.25 -6.74 0.59
N TYR A 170 -13.00 -7.04 0.99
CA TYR A 170 -12.24 -6.22 1.93
C TYR A 170 -11.98 -4.82 1.39
N LEU A 171 -11.44 -4.70 0.16
CA LEU A 171 -11.12 -3.41 -0.45
C LEU A 171 -12.38 -2.56 -0.70
N GLU A 172 -13.48 -3.16 -1.14
CA GLU A 172 -14.76 -2.45 -1.32
C GLU A 172 -15.31 -1.93 0.00
N LYS A 173 -15.27 -2.76 1.05
CA LYS A 173 -15.73 -2.36 2.38
C LYS A 173 -14.87 -1.24 2.95
N LEU A 174 -13.55 -1.37 2.88
CA LEU A 174 -12.61 -0.37 3.35
C LEU A 174 -12.78 0.96 2.60
N ARG A 175 -12.91 0.91 1.28
CA ARG A 175 -13.21 2.09 0.44
C ARG A 175 -14.46 2.80 0.89
N LEU A 176 -15.54 2.08 1.11
CA LEU A 176 -16.81 2.66 1.57
C LEU A 176 -16.65 3.34 2.94
N ILE A 177 -16.00 2.69 3.90
CA ILE A 177 -15.75 3.26 5.22
C ILE A 177 -15.02 4.60 5.09
N ILE A 178 -13.93 4.63 4.33
CA ILE A 178 -13.08 5.81 4.17
C ILE A 178 -13.82 6.95 3.44
N GLN A 179 -14.62 6.61 2.42
CA GLN A 179 -15.44 7.58 1.69
C GLN A 179 -16.54 8.18 2.58
N TYR A 180 -17.24 7.36 3.38
CA TYR A 180 -18.27 7.84 4.32
C TYR A 180 -17.70 8.75 5.41
N LEU A 181 -16.45 8.53 5.82
CA LEU A 181 -15.74 9.42 6.75
C LEU A 181 -15.30 10.75 6.08
N GLY A 182 -15.38 10.85 4.75
CA GLY A 182 -14.84 11.99 4.01
C GLY A 182 -13.32 12.09 4.07
N ALA A 183 -12.62 11.00 4.42
CA ALA A 183 -11.18 10.99 4.59
C ALA A 183 -10.42 10.88 3.26
N SER A 184 -11.02 10.29 2.23
CA SER A 184 -10.49 10.18 0.87
C SER A 184 -11.61 9.91 -0.14
N ASP A 185 -11.37 10.20 -1.41
CA ASP A 185 -12.24 9.80 -2.51
C ASP A 185 -11.95 8.36 -3.00
N CYS A 186 -10.81 7.80 -2.61
CA CYS A 186 -10.41 6.40 -2.86
C CYS A 186 -10.53 5.97 -4.33
N LYS A 187 -10.00 6.78 -5.25
CA LYS A 187 -10.00 6.50 -6.68
C LYS A 187 -8.73 5.74 -7.08
N LEU A 188 -8.87 4.49 -7.51
CA LEU A 188 -7.73 3.69 -7.96
C LEU A 188 -7.09 4.25 -9.22
N GLN A 189 -7.89 4.78 -10.17
CA GLN A 189 -7.37 5.30 -11.43
C GLN A 189 -6.54 6.59 -11.26
N GLU A 190 -6.86 7.41 -10.26
CA GLU A 190 -6.12 8.62 -9.93
C GLU A 190 -4.98 8.36 -8.93
N GLY A 191 -4.93 7.13 -8.37
CA GLY A 191 -3.90 6.72 -7.41
C GLY A 191 -4.15 7.17 -5.98
N SER A 192 -5.32 7.75 -5.67
CA SER A 192 -5.67 8.11 -4.28
C SER A 192 -6.02 6.90 -3.41
N MET A 193 -6.17 5.71 -3.99
CA MET A 193 -6.16 4.42 -3.32
C MET A 193 -5.30 3.46 -4.13
N ARG A 194 -4.37 2.77 -3.46
CA ARG A 194 -3.49 1.76 -4.07
C ARG A 194 -3.44 0.55 -3.16
N ALA A 195 -3.30 -0.64 -3.72
CA ALA A 195 -3.17 -1.87 -2.93
C ALA A 195 -2.02 -2.71 -3.48
N ASP A 196 -1.10 -3.07 -2.59
CA ASP A 196 -0.08 -4.07 -2.84
C ASP A 196 -0.53 -5.40 -2.22
N VAL A 197 -0.43 -6.47 -2.98
CA VAL A 197 -0.89 -7.79 -2.56
C VAL A 197 0.30 -8.64 -2.15
N ASN A 198 0.33 -9.05 -0.90
CA ASN A 198 1.28 -10.02 -0.36
C ASN A 198 0.63 -11.41 -0.39
N LEU A 199 1.19 -12.32 -1.18
CA LEU A 199 0.62 -13.63 -1.43
C LEU A 199 1.64 -14.75 -1.21
N SER A 200 1.23 -15.79 -0.51
CA SER A 200 1.94 -17.05 -0.42
C SER A 200 0.99 -18.24 -0.57
N VAL A 201 1.55 -19.39 -0.86
CA VAL A 201 0.81 -20.65 -0.99
C VAL A 201 1.42 -21.67 -0.04
N ARG A 202 0.59 -22.41 0.68
CA ARG A 202 1.00 -23.53 1.55
C ARG A 202 0.11 -24.75 1.35
N GLU A 203 0.58 -25.91 1.80
CA GLU A 203 -0.28 -27.11 1.85
C GLU A 203 -1.41 -26.89 2.86
N VAL A 204 -2.62 -27.36 2.51
CA VAL A 204 -3.77 -27.26 3.41
C VAL A 204 -3.46 -27.96 4.74
N GLY A 205 -3.66 -27.24 5.83
CA GLY A 205 -3.37 -27.73 7.20
C GLY A 205 -1.94 -27.50 7.67
N ALA A 206 -1.06 -26.93 6.86
CA ALA A 206 0.27 -26.51 7.30
C ALA A 206 0.17 -25.31 8.24
N GLU A 207 0.90 -25.32 9.36
CA GLU A 207 0.97 -24.18 10.30
C GLU A 207 1.82 -23.04 9.74
N ALA A 208 2.96 -23.39 9.12
CA ALA A 208 3.89 -22.40 8.56
C ALA A 208 3.36 -21.78 7.27
N PHE A 209 3.59 -20.48 7.11
CA PHE A 209 3.34 -19.79 5.85
C PHE A 209 4.34 -20.23 4.78
N GLY A 210 3.90 -20.17 3.50
CA GLY A 210 4.78 -20.31 2.36
C GLY A 210 5.64 -19.05 2.14
N THR A 211 6.49 -19.09 1.11
CA THR A 211 7.30 -17.94 0.72
C THR A 211 6.43 -16.87 0.07
N ARG A 212 6.48 -15.67 0.61
CA ARG A 212 5.67 -14.52 0.18
C ARG A 212 6.24 -13.85 -1.07
N THR A 213 5.37 -13.52 -2.01
CA THR A 213 5.65 -12.55 -3.07
C THR A 213 4.76 -11.32 -2.91
N GLU A 214 5.30 -10.16 -3.27
CA GLU A 214 4.57 -8.89 -3.29
C GLU A 214 4.18 -8.54 -4.72
N MET A 215 2.89 -8.30 -4.96
CA MET A 215 2.36 -7.96 -6.29
C MET A 215 2.08 -6.47 -6.36
N LYS A 216 2.67 -5.79 -7.35
CA LYS A 216 2.50 -4.35 -7.60
C LYS A 216 1.88 -4.07 -8.98
N ASN A 217 1.53 -2.81 -9.23
CA ASN A 217 0.93 -2.32 -10.48
C ASN A 217 -0.50 -2.83 -10.70
N LEU A 218 -1.31 -2.76 -9.65
CA LEU A 218 -2.68 -3.24 -9.62
C LEU A 218 -3.64 -2.04 -9.63
N ASN A 219 -4.13 -1.68 -10.82
CA ASN A 219 -4.84 -0.41 -11.05
C ASN A 219 -6.38 -0.54 -11.05
N SER A 220 -6.90 -1.73 -10.79
CA SER A 220 -8.34 -1.99 -10.67
C SER A 220 -8.60 -3.23 -9.84
N PHE A 221 -9.80 -3.35 -9.28
CA PHE A 221 -10.20 -4.56 -8.55
C PHE A 221 -10.16 -5.81 -9.45
N LYS A 222 -10.50 -5.66 -10.72
CA LYS A 222 -10.41 -6.75 -11.70
C LYS A 222 -8.96 -7.19 -11.94
N ALA A 223 -8.03 -6.25 -12.03
CA ALA A 223 -6.60 -6.56 -12.15
C ALA A 223 -6.06 -7.25 -10.89
N ILE A 224 -6.49 -6.79 -9.70
CA ILE A 224 -6.14 -7.42 -8.42
C ILE A 224 -6.61 -8.88 -8.39
N ALA A 225 -7.87 -9.17 -8.76
CA ALA A 225 -8.38 -10.52 -8.77
C ALA A 225 -7.60 -11.44 -9.72
N ARG A 226 -7.32 -10.97 -10.95
CA ARG A 226 -6.53 -11.73 -11.93
C ARG A 226 -5.09 -11.96 -11.48
N ALA A 227 -4.47 -10.96 -10.87
CA ALA A 227 -3.12 -11.09 -10.33
C ALA A 227 -3.05 -12.14 -9.21
N ILE A 228 -4.03 -12.17 -8.32
CA ILE A 228 -4.10 -13.18 -7.24
C ILE A 228 -4.25 -14.57 -7.84
N GLU A 229 -5.15 -14.76 -8.80
CA GLU A 229 -5.37 -16.05 -9.45
C GLU A 229 -4.12 -16.52 -10.21
N GLY A 230 -3.51 -15.63 -11.01
CA GLY A 230 -2.31 -15.93 -11.77
C GLY A 230 -1.11 -16.26 -10.90
N GLU A 231 -0.87 -15.49 -9.85
CA GLU A 231 0.25 -15.74 -8.93
C GLU A 231 0.05 -17.00 -8.09
N THR A 232 -1.18 -17.27 -7.65
CA THR A 232 -1.53 -18.53 -6.98
C THR A 232 -1.20 -19.73 -7.85
N ALA A 233 -1.65 -19.71 -9.10
CA ALA A 233 -1.38 -20.78 -10.06
C ALA A 233 0.12 -20.98 -10.29
N ARG A 234 0.88 -19.90 -10.48
CA ARG A 234 2.35 -19.93 -10.65
C ARG A 234 3.06 -20.57 -9.45
N GLN A 235 2.70 -20.18 -8.23
CA GLN A 235 3.32 -20.73 -7.03
C GLN A 235 2.98 -22.21 -6.83
N ILE A 236 1.73 -22.61 -7.07
CA ILE A 236 1.32 -24.03 -7.01
C ILE A 236 2.10 -24.87 -8.03
N GLU A 237 2.27 -24.37 -9.26
CA GLU A 237 3.04 -25.06 -10.29
C GLU A 237 4.48 -25.29 -9.84
N LEU A 238 5.17 -24.25 -9.36
CA LEU A 238 6.54 -24.37 -8.83
C LEU A 238 6.65 -25.41 -7.71
N LEU A 239 5.75 -25.33 -6.72
CA LEU A 239 5.74 -26.26 -5.60
C LEU A 239 5.42 -27.71 -6.01
N SER A 240 4.54 -27.88 -7.00
CA SER A 240 4.19 -29.19 -7.54
C SER A 240 5.34 -29.85 -8.30
N GLU A 241 6.18 -29.04 -8.93
CA GLU A 241 7.42 -29.48 -9.59
C GLU A 241 8.59 -29.69 -8.62
N GLY A 242 8.39 -29.48 -7.31
CA GLY A 242 9.44 -29.57 -6.30
C GLY A 242 10.42 -28.40 -6.28
N LYS A 243 10.07 -27.29 -6.94
CA LYS A 243 10.82 -26.03 -6.94
C LYS A 243 10.41 -25.15 -5.76
N SER A 244 11.26 -24.20 -5.39
CA SER A 244 10.98 -23.22 -4.35
C SER A 244 10.48 -21.90 -4.94
N VAL A 245 9.57 -21.25 -4.22
CA VAL A 245 9.18 -19.86 -4.49
C VAL A 245 10.26 -18.94 -3.92
N ILE A 246 10.64 -17.92 -4.68
CA ILE A 246 11.61 -16.90 -4.25
C ILE A 246 10.83 -15.71 -3.69
N GLN A 247 11.28 -15.17 -2.56
CA GLN A 247 10.74 -13.95 -2.00
C GLN A 247 11.16 -12.75 -2.85
N GLU A 248 10.21 -12.16 -3.56
CA GLU A 248 10.48 -11.07 -4.50
C GLU A 248 9.25 -10.18 -4.67
N THR A 249 9.49 -8.96 -5.15
CA THR A 249 8.43 -8.07 -5.66
C THR A 249 8.23 -8.38 -7.14
N ARG A 250 6.96 -8.55 -7.54
CA ARG A 250 6.54 -8.85 -8.92
C ARG A 250 5.60 -7.77 -9.43
N ARG A 251 5.76 -7.41 -10.70
CA ARG A 251 4.87 -6.50 -11.39
C ARG A 251 3.87 -7.31 -12.21
N TRP A 252 2.59 -7.03 -12.03
CA TRP A 252 1.53 -7.62 -12.84
C TRP A 252 1.36 -6.87 -14.17
N ASP A 253 1.27 -7.61 -15.27
CA ASP A 253 0.88 -7.11 -16.58
C ASP A 253 -0.50 -7.67 -16.92
N ASP A 254 -1.50 -6.80 -16.83
CA ASP A 254 -2.91 -7.21 -16.99
C ASP A 254 -3.25 -7.57 -18.44
N ASN A 255 -2.49 -7.08 -19.43
CA ASN A 255 -2.70 -7.42 -20.83
C ASN A 255 -2.11 -8.80 -21.19
N LYS A 256 -1.01 -9.17 -20.54
CA LYS A 256 -0.35 -10.46 -20.77
C LYS A 256 -0.80 -11.53 -19.78
N GLU A 257 -1.60 -11.15 -18.77
CA GLU A 257 -2.02 -12.02 -17.68
C GLU A 257 -0.84 -12.75 -17.01
N TYR A 258 0.25 -12.04 -16.83
CA TYR A 258 1.50 -12.57 -16.31
C TYR A 258 2.20 -11.58 -15.38
N SER A 259 2.93 -12.10 -14.40
CA SER A 259 3.79 -11.30 -13.53
C SER A 259 5.26 -11.52 -13.82
N TYR A 260 6.07 -10.47 -13.77
CA TYR A 260 7.52 -10.61 -13.83
C TYR A 260 8.18 -10.16 -12.55
N ALA A 261 9.31 -10.81 -12.23
CA ALA A 261 10.15 -10.36 -11.14
C ALA A 261 10.63 -8.93 -11.39
N MET A 262 10.45 -8.09 -10.39
CA MET A 262 11.12 -6.81 -10.27
C MET A 262 12.48 -7.04 -9.58
N ARG A 263 13.17 -5.96 -9.23
CA ARG A 263 14.41 -6.04 -8.45
C ARG A 263 14.14 -6.81 -7.14
N SER A 264 14.99 -7.79 -6.82
CA SER A 264 14.97 -8.44 -5.52
C SER A 264 15.20 -7.38 -4.43
N LYS A 265 14.38 -7.37 -3.38
CA LYS A 265 14.69 -6.64 -2.15
C LYS A 265 15.84 -7.40 -1.48
N GLU A 266 17.06 -6.92 -1.62
CA GLU A 266 18.09 -7.21 -0.63
C GLU A 266 17.58 -6.70 0.73
N ASP A 267 17.97 -7.37 1.83
CA ASP A 267 17.60 -6.96 3.20
C ASP A 267 18.09 -5.53 3.48
N ALA A 268 17.36 -4.56 2.98
CA ALA A 268 17.64 -3.16 3.22
C ALA A 268 17.14 -2.80 4.62
N LYS A 269 18.05 -2.46 5.51
CA LYS A 269 17.72 -1.83 6.78
C LYS A 269 17.39 -0.37 6.50
N ASP A 270 16.16 -0.12 6.03
CA ASP A 270 15.75 1.22 5.58
C ASP A 270 15.52 2.20 6.73
N TYR A 271 15.37 1.71 7.95
CA TYR A 271 15.06 2.52 9.13
C TYR A 271 16.24 2.72 10.08
#